data_c67813cc7f8ec67cb1957a4f6f1d5330
#
_entry.id   c67813cc7f8ec67cb1957a4f6f1d5330
#
_cell.length_a   1.000
_cell.length_b   1.000
_cell.length_c   1.000
_cell.angle_alpha   90.00
_cell.angle_beta   90.00
_cell.angle_gamma   90.00
#
_symmetry.space_group_name_H-M   'P 1'
#
loop_
_entity.id
_entity.type
_entity.pdbx_description
1 polymer ?
#
loop_
_entity_poly.entity_id
_entity_poly.type
_entity_poly.pdbx_seq_one_letter_code
_entity_poly.pdbx_strand_id
1 'polypeptide(L)'
;IGLRNTNVTRRMMDFEERKEGKENYTTAEEMAYLLEILYRRSFLDRNTSEKCLGFLKQQKVKDRIPRKLPEGVTVAHKTGLENHICHDAGIVFTQKGDFLICVLTKHQDKFAAPAKRFISDIALITYNYYQSF
;
A
#
# COMPACT_ATOMS: atom_id res chain seq x y z
N ILE A 1 0.29 -13.60 12.83
CA ILE A 1 -0.05 -13.48 11.40
C ILE A 1 0.95 -14.27 10.54
N GLY A 2 2.12 -14.63 11.07
CA GLY A 2 3.13 -15.41 10.36
C GLY A 2 4.00 -14.59 9.38
N LEU A 3 4.05 -13.27 9.52
CA LEU A 3 4.97 -12.43 8.75
C LEU A 3 6.40 -12.64 9.28
N ARG A 4 7.28 -13.18 8.44
CA ARG A 4 8.65 -13.57 8.83
C ARG A 4 9.69 -12.51 8.46
N ASN A 5 9.39 -11.70 7.44
CA ASN A 5 10.26 -10.67 6.89
C ASN A 5 9.72 -9.25 7.20
N THR A 6 8.74 -9.14 8.10
CA THR A 6 8.20 -7.88 8.56
C THR A 6 8.48 -7.72 10.04
N ASN A 7 9.08 -6.60 10.40
CA ASN A 7 9.29 -6.24 11.79
C ASN A 7 8.94 -4.77 12.06
N VAL A 8 8.62 -4.47 13.31
CA VAL A 8 8.47 -3.12 13.83
C VAL A 8 9.44 -2.99 15.00
N THR A 9 10.69 -2.68 14.70
CA THR A 9 11.78 -2.62 15.67
C THR A 9 11.83 -1.27 16.38
N ARG A 10 11.51 -0.19 15.65
CA ARG A 10 11.46 1.16 16.20
C ARG A 10 10.08 1.78 16.04
N ARG A 11 9.77 2.76 16.88
CA ARG A 11 8.54 3.55 16.73
C ARG A 11 8.59 4.38 15.44
N MET A 12 7.40 4.66 14.89
CA MET A 12 7.28 5.59 13.77
C MET A 12 7.82 6.97 14.18
N MET A 13 8.59 7.61 13.29
CA MET A 13 9.23 8.92 13.53
C MET A 13 10.35 8.92 14.59
N ASP A 14 10.78 7.77 15.08
CA ASP A 14 11.93 7.66 15.98
C ASP A 14 13.23 7.70 15.19
N PHE A 15 13.75 8.91 15.00
CA PHE A 15 14.97 9.13 14.20
C PHE A 15 16.25 8.82 14.96
N GLU A 16 16.22 8.81 16.31
CA GLU A 16 17.40 8.45 17.12
C GLU A 16 17.66 6.94 17.04
N GLU A 17 16.65 6.12 17.22
CA GLU A 17 16.72 4.66 17.02
C GLU A 17 17.18 4.31 15.58
N ARG A 18 16.75 5.11 14.59
CA ARG A 18 17.19 4.96 13.21
C ARG A 18 18.68 5.24 13.02
N LYS A 19 19.25 6.26 13.68
CA LYS A 19 20.69 6.55 13.65
C LYS A 19 21.51 5.42 14.24
N GLU A 20 20.96 4.68 15.19
CA GLU A 20 21.57 3.47 15.77
C GLU A 20 21.43 2.24 14.85
N GLY A 21 20.89 2.39 13.65
CA GLY A 21 20.74 1.31 12.69
C GLY A 21 19.48 0.46 12.89
N LYS A 22 18.59 0.81 13.82
CA LYS A 22 17.31 0.14 14.01
C LYS A 22 16.32 0.59 12.94
N GLU A 23 15.86 -0.33 12.11
CA GLU A 23 14.96 -0.03 11.02
C GLU A 23 13.76 -0.98 11.00
N ASN A 24 12.65 -0.50 10.48
CA ASN A 24 11.47 -1.31 10.25
C ASN A 24 11.52 -1.89 8.83
N TYR A 25 11.25 -3.16 8.69
CA TYR A 25 11.34 -3.89 7.42
C TYR A 25 10.03 -4.54 7.07
N THR A 26 9.78 -4.64 5.78
CA THR A 26 8.68 -5.43 5.22
C THR A 26 8.99 -5.84 3.79
N THR A 27 8.19 -6.73 3.24
CA THR A 27 8.19 -7.10 1.82
C THR A 27 6.85 -6.77 1.17
N ALA A 28 6.84 -6.62 -0.15
CA ALA A 28 5.61 -6.38 -0.90
C ALA A 28 4.64 -7.57 -0.76
N GLU A 29 5.17 -8.79 -0.74
CA GLU A 29 4.40 -10.02 -0.54
C GLU A 29 3.68 -10.04 0.82
N GLU A 30 4.40 -9.74 1.91
CA GLU A 30 3.81 -9.76 3.25
C GLU A 30 2.81 -8.64 3.47
N MET A 31 3.03 -7.47 2.87
CA MET A 31 2.03 -6.39 2.89
C MET A 31 0.80 -6.74 2.06
N ALA A 32 0.98 -7.38 0.92
CA ALA A 32 -0.13 -7.90 0.13
C ALA A 32 -0.92 -8.96 0.91
N TYR A 33 -0.24 -9.90 1.55
CA TYR A 33 -0.86 -10.90 2.40
C TYR A 33 -1.66 -10.27 3.57
N LEU A 34 -1.10 -9.25 4.24
CA LEU A 34 -1.81 -8.54 5.30
C LEU A 34 -3.10 -7.89 4.78
N LEU A 35 -3.05 -7.25 3.61
CA LEU A 35 -4.24 -6.67 2.98
C LEU A 35 -5.25 -7.74 2.56
N GLU A 36 -4.79 -8.89 2.08
CA GLU A 36 -5.66 -10.02 1.72
C GLU A 36 -6.43 -10.56 2.93
N ILE A 37 -5.76 -10.80 4.06
CA ILE A 37 -6.43 -11.29 5.27
C ILE A 37 -7.43 -10.27 5.83
N LEU A 38 -7.17 -8.97 5.70
CA LEU A 38 -8.11 -7.91 6.04
C LEU A 38 -9.32 -7.94 5.11
N TYR A 39 -9.08 -8.05 3.80
CA TYR A 39 -10.13 -8.12 2.78
C TYR A 39 -11.02 -9.36 2.96
N ARG A 40 -10.41 -10.53 3.19
CA ARG A 40 -11.11 -11.81 3.41
C ARG A 40 -11.71 -11.92 4.82
N ARG A 41 -11.40 -11.01 5.74
CA ARG A 41 -11.82 -11.08 7.15
C ARG A 41 -11.40 -12.39 7.84
N SER A 42 -10.25 -12.94 7.45
CA SER A 42 -9.81 -14.29 7.84
C SER A 42 -8.98 -14.34 9.12
N PHE A 43 -8.48 -13.19 9.59
CA PHE A 43 -7.61 -13.12 10.78
C PHE A 43 -8.24 -12.34 11.95
N LEU A 44 -8.84 -11.20 11.65
CA LEU A 44 -9.57 -10.38 12.61
C LEU A 44 -11.07 -10.67 12.50
N ASP A 45 -11.82 -10.36 13.54
CA ASP A 45 -13.26 -10.38 13.44
C ASP A 45 -13.74 -9.42 12.32
N ARG A 46 -14.95 -9.69 11.82
CA ARG A 46 -15.51 -8.95 10.68
C ARG A 46 -15.58 -7.44 10.93
N ASN A 47 -16.00 -7.03 12.11
CA ASN A 47 -16.17 -5.61 12.46
C ASN A 47 -14.82 -4.88 12.45
N THR A 48 -13.80 -5.46 13.05
CA THR A 48 -12.44 -4.90 13.06
C THR A 48 -11.85 -4.83 11.67
N SER A 49 -11.99 -5.87 10.85
CA SER A 49 -11.52 -5.86 9.46
C SER A 49 -12.21 -4.77 8.63
N GLU A 50 -13.53 -4.61 8.76
CA GLU A 50 -14.31 -3.57 8.07
C GLU A 50 -13.90 -2.16 8.52
N LYS A 51 -13.63 -1.93 9.80
CA LYS A 51 -13.09 -0.66 10.30
C LYS A 51 -11.72 -0.35 9.71
N CYS A 52 -10.82 -1.33 9.68
CA CYS A 52 -9.48 -1.18 9.07
C CYS A 52 -9.60 -0.79 7.58
N LEU A 53 -10.42 -1.52 6.82
CA LEU A 53 -10.67 -1.20 5.41
C LEU A 53 -11.31 0.18 5.25
N GLY A 54 -12.23 0.57 6.14
CA GLY A 54 -12.83 1.90 6.19
C GLY A 54 -11.81 3.01 6.36
N PHE A 55 -10.84 2.85 7.26
CA PHE A 55 -9.73 3.79 7.42
C PHE A 55 -8.84 3.86 6.18
N LEU A 56 -8.51 2.73 5.57
CA LEU A 56 -7.70 2.68 4.34
C LEU A 56 -8.41 3.37 3.17
N LYS A 57 -9.73 3.26 3.04
CA LYS A 57 -10.54 3.96 2.02
C LYS A 57 -10.56 5.49 2.21
N GLN A 58 -10.29 5.99 3.41
CA GLN A 58 -10.26 7.42 3.71
C GLN A 58 -8.91 8.08 3.44
N GLN A 59 -7.93 7.34 2.86
CA GLN A 59 -6.61 7.90 2.51
C GLN A 59 -6.75 9.16 1.63
N LYS A 60 -6.10 10.24 2.06
CA LYS A 60 -6.15 11.55 1.38
C LYS A 60 -5.05 11.75 0.34
N VAL A 61 -3.91 11.04 0.49
CA VAL A 61 -2.80 11.12 -0.45
C VAL A 61 -3.12 10.25 -1.66
N LYS A 62 -3.44 10.89 -2.80
CA LYS A 62 -3.88 10.22 -4.03
C LYS A 62 -2.86 10.31 -5.17
N ASP A 63 -1.59 10.54 -4.85
CA ASP A 63 -0.54 10.80 -5.84
C ASP A 63 0.20 9.54 -6.35
N ARG A 64 -0.28 8.33 -5.99
CA ARG A 64 0.29 7.02 -6.35
C ARG A 64 -0.77 6.10 -6.96
N ILE A 65 -1.18 5.01 -6.30
CA ILE A 65 -2.16 4.04 -6.83
C ILE A 65 -3.39 4.76 -7.42
N PRO A 66 -4.10 5.66 -6.73
CA PRO A 66 -5.32 6.27 -7.27
C PRO A 66 -5.08 7.27 -8.41
N ARG A 67 -3.86 7.78 -8.57
CA ARG A 67 -3.55 8.96 -9.40
C ARG A 67 -4.07 8.89 -10.84
N LYS A 68 -3.98 7.71 -11.47
CA LYS A 68 -4.35 7.50 -12.89
C LYS A 68 -5.59 6.63 -13.07
N LEU A 69 -6.16 6.14 -11.97
CA LEU A 69 -7.40 5.37 -12.05
C LEU A 69 -8.58 6.27 -12.41
N PRO A 70 -9.61 5.74 -13.07
CA PRO A 70 -10.82 6.51 -13.39
C PRO A 70 -11.46 7.11 -12.14
N GLU A 71 -12.14 8.23 -12.33
CA GLU A 71 -12.91 8.87 -11.26
C GLU A 71 -13.98 7.91 -10.72
N GLY A 72 -14.19 7.92 -9.41
CA GLY A 72 -15.15 7.04 -8.73
C GLY A 72 -14.60 5.66 -8.34
N VAL A 73 -13.42 5.26 -8.81
CA VAL A 73 -12.79 4.00 -8.37
C VAL A 73 -12.39 4.12 -6.90
N THR A 74 -12.92 3.23 -6.08
CA THR A 74 -12.58 3.17 -4.65
C THR A 74 -11.28 2.43 -4.45
N VAL A 75 -10.38 3.02 -3.65
CA VAL A 75 -9.11 2.40 -3.28
C VAL A 75 -8.96 2.45 -1.76
N ALA A 76 -8.77 1.29 -1.14
CA ALA A 76 -8.34 1.19 0.25
C ALA A 76 -6.83 1.01 0.27
N HIS A 77 -6.06 2.04 0.67
CA HIS A 77 -4.62 1.98 0.57
C HIS A 77 -3.87 2.70 1.68
N LYS A 78 -2.59 2.35 1.86
CA LYS A 78 -1.66 3.01 2.78
C LYS A 78 -0.38 3.39 2.04
N THR A 79 -0.07 4.67 2.08
CA THR A 79 1.14 5.23 1.50
C THR A 79 2.31 5.23 2.48
N GLY A 80 3.53 5.10 1.97
CA GLY A 80 4.77 5.35 2.69
C GLY A 80 5.65 6.31 1.89
N LEU A 81 6.20 7.34 2.54
CA LEU A 81 7.13 8.27 1.93
C LEU A 81 8.16 8.69 2.97
N GLU A 82 9.40 8.36 2.70
CA GLU A 82 10.56 8.84 3.46
C GLU A 82 11.69 9.17 2.48
N ASN A 83 12.86 9.59 3.01
CA ASN A 83 14.03 9.82 2.19
C ASN A 83 14.40 8.54 1.43
N HIS A 84 14.49 8.64 0.10
CA HIS A 84 14.77 7.54 -0.83
C HIS A 84 13.74 6.38 -0.87
N ILE A 85 12.60 6.51 -0.23
CA ILE A 85 11.55 5.49 -0.17
C ILE A 85 10.20 6.08 -0.58
N CYS A 86 9.52 5.41 -1.51
CA CYS A 86 8.15 5.75 -1.89
C CYS A 86 7.34 4.46 -2.10
N HIS A 87 6.30 4.28 -1.30
CA HIS A 87 5.51 3.06 -1.28
C HIS A 87 4.03 3.37 -1.38
N ASP A 88 3.28 2.43 -1.93
CA ASP A 88 1.83 2.38 -1.80
C ASP A 88 1.37 0.92 -1.88
N ALA A 89 0.47 0.54 -1.01
CA ALA A 89 -0.13 -0.79 -0.96
C ALA A 89 -1.63 -0.67 -0.71
N GLY A 90 -2.44 -1.38 -1.47
CA GLY A 90 -3.88 -1.24 -1.38
C GLY A 90 -4.70 -2.26 -2.14
N ILE A 91 -6.00 -2.12 -1.98
CA ILE A 91 -7.04 -2.88 -2.67
C ILE A 91 -7.82 -1.90 -3.54
N VAL A 92 -7.91 -2.21 -4.81
CA VAL A 92 -8.71 -1.46 -5.79
C VAL A 92 -10.02 -2.20 -6.00
N PHE A 93 -11.13 -1.52 -5.73
CA PHE A 93 -12.47 -2.09 -5.86
C PHE A 93 -13.05 -1.78 -7.23
N THR A 94 -13.40 -2.81 -7.99
CA THR A 94 -13.98 -2.64 -9.33
C THR A 94 -15.20 -3.54 -9.57
N GLN A 95 -16.04 -3.18 -10.53
CA GLN A 95 -17.21 -3.97 -10.89
C GLN A 95 -16.83 -5.33 -11.52
N LYS A 96 -15.68 -5.44 -12.12
CA LYS A 96 -15.15 -6.65 -12.78
C LYS A 96 -14.36 -7.57 -11.83
N GLY A 97 -14.18 -7.15 -10.60
CA GLY A 97 -13.45 -7.85 -9.56
C GLY A 97 -12.42 -6.96 -8.89
N ASP A 98 -12.25 -7.16 -7.59
CA ASP A 98 -11.29 -6.41 -6.79
C ASP A 98 -9.89 -7.01 -6.96
N PHE A 99 -8.88 -6.16 -6.94
CA PHE A 99 -7.51 -6.61 -6.97
C PHE A 99 -6.64 -5.93 -5.92
N LEU A 100 -5.60 -6.62 -5.54
CA LEU A 100 -4.61 -6.21 -4.56
C LEU A 100 -3.34 -5.77 -5.28
N ILE A 101 -2.77 -4.65 -4.87
CA ILE A 101 -1.54 -4.11 -5.43
C ILE A 101 -0.65 -3.59 -4.31
N CYS A 102 0.62 -4.01 -4.31
CA CYS A 102 1.63 -3.53 -3.38
C CYS A 102 2.90 -3.18 -4.14
N VAL A 103 3.29 -1.92 -4.12
CA VAL A 103 4.48 -1.43 -4.82
C VAL A 103 5.39 -0.71 -3.83
N LEU A 104 6.53 -1.34 -3.55
CA LEU A 104 7.56 -0.78 -2.67
C LEU A 104 8.75 -0.37 -3.52
N THR A 105 9.14 0.92 -3.47
CA THR A 105 10.20 1.46 -4.31
C THR A 105 11.26 2.20 -3.51
N LYS A 106 12.49 2.20 -4.03
CA LYS A 106 13.55 3.13 -3.66
C LYS A 106 13.78 4.13 -4.79
N HIS A 107 14.18 5.35 -4.48
CA HIS A 107 14.42 6.42 -5.44
C HIS A 107 15.54 7.36 -4.96
N GLN A 108 16.06 8.20 -5.86
CA GLN A 108 17.04 9.23 -5.56
C GLN A 108 16.51 10.65 -5.78
N ASP A 109 15.29 10.76 -6.32
CA ASP A 109 14.64 12.04 -6.59
C ASP A 109 14.10 12.68 -5.29
N LYS A 110 14.37 13.97 -5.08
CA LYS A 110 13.98 14.70 -3.88
C LYS A 110 12.48 14.65 -3.58
N PHE A 111 11.65 14.62 -4.60
CA PHE A 111 10.18 14.65 -4.47
C PHE A 111 9.52 13.32 -4.77
N ALA A 112 10.32 12.28 -5.03
CA ALA A 112 9.87 10.94 -5.41
C ALA A 112 8.95 10.93 -6.67
N ALA A 113 9.08 11.92 -7.55
CA ALA A 113 8.18 12.08 -8.70
C ALA A 113 8.22 10.87 -9.66
N PRO A 114 9.39 10.32 -10.04
CA PRO A 114 9.47 9.11 -10.86
C PRO A 114 8.84 7.89 -10.19
N ALA A 115 9.08 7.70 -8.88
CA ALA A 115 8.54 6.57 -8.12
C ALA A 115 7.01 6.65 -8.02
N LYS A 116 6.45 7.82 -7.74
CA LYS A 116 4.99 8.06 -7.72
C LYS A 116 4.36 7.78 -9.08
N ARG A 117 5.01 8.21 -10.18
CA ARG A 117 4.56 7.92 -11.55
C ARG A 117 4.57 6.42 -11.80
N PHE A 118 5.67 5.75 -11.49
CA PHE A 118 5.82 4.31 -11.65
C PHE A 118 4.70 3.53 -10.93
N ILE A 119 4.43 3.86 -9.66
CA ILE A 119 3.34 3.23 -8.89
C ILE A 119 1.99 3.45 -9.59
N SER A 120 1.71 4.67 -10.05
CA SER A 120 0.45 4.97 -10.72
C SER A 120 0.32 4.30 -12.10
N ASP A 121 1.43 4.10 -12.82
CA ASP A 121 1.44 3.40 -14.10
C ASP A 121 1.15 1.91 -13.93
N ILE A 122 1.78 1.26 -12.95
CA ILE A 122 1.49 -0.13 -12.60
C ILE A 122 0.02 -0.30 -12.22
N ALA A 123 -0.50 0.60 -11.37
CA ALA A 123 -1.91 0.55 -10.96
C ALA A 123 -2.86 0.67 -12.15
N LEU A 124 -2.59 1.57 -13.09
CA LEU A 124 -3.41 1.74 -14.30
C LEU A 124 -3.33 0.52 -15.22
N ILE A 125 -2.14 -0.02 -15.44
CA ILE A 125 -1.94 -1.23 -16.28
C ILE A 125 -2.72 -2.41 -15.67
N THR A 126 -2.59 -2.60 -14.36
CA THR A 126 -3.31 -3.67 -13.65
C THR A 126 -4.83 -3.45 -13.74
N TYR A 127 -5.30 -2.23 -13.53
CA TYR A 127 -6.72 -1.88 -13.67
C TYR A 127 -7.23 -2.23 -15.07
N ASN A 128 -6.56 -1.78 -16.11
CA ASN A 128 -6.96 -2.04 -17.50
C ASN A 128 -6.99 -3.54 -17.82
N TYR A 129 -6.02 -4.31 -17.31
CA TYR A 129 -6.01 -5.75 -17.43
C TYR A 129 -7.27 -6.38 -16.83
N TYR A 130 -7.64 -6.02 -15.59
CA TYR A 130 -8.85 -6.53 -14.95
C TYR A 130 -10.14 -6.06 -15.63
N GLN A 131 -10.13 -4.92 -16.31
CA GLN A 131 -11.31 -4.44 -17.06
C GLN A 131 -11.47 -5.13 -18.42
N SER A 132 -10.45 -5.83 -18.93
CA SER A 132 -10.50 -6.51 -20.23
C SER A 132 -11.20 -7.86 -20.21
N PHE A 133 -11.54 -8.37 -19.04
CA PHE A 133 -12.35 -9.59 -18.85
C PHE A 133 -13.78 -9.21 -18.46
#